data_bb59534a4cc960d1bb4099a78401dc75
#
_entry.id   bb59534a4cc960d1bb4099a78401dc75
#
_cell.length_a   1.000
_cell.length_b   1.000
_cell.length_c   1.000
_cell.angle_alpha   90.00
_cell.angle_beta   90.00
_cell.angle_gamma   90.00
#
_symmetry.space_group_name_H-M   'P 1'
#
loop_
_entity.id
_entity.type
_entity.pdbx_description
1 polymer ?
#
loop_
_entity_poly.entity_id
_entity_poly.type
_entity_poly.pdbx_seq_one_letter_code
_entity_poly.pdbx_strand_id
1 'polypeptide(L)'
;MKKKSLFILIAVVVVGLVAWVGCSTMEAVETHEAGEGEGEMAMINQIAAKWEGSAHADAASEAFNHWNEEDPAEVPVACAKCHSSTGFQDFVGDDGSAAGAVDAPGKIINPITCATCHNDAADKLTSVTLPNGKEITDLGNSAICMTCHSGMGSADAVDAAITSAGVGEDDVIEGQALLGVHYLAAASVQLGADGGMGYQYEGKSYVGTFKHADPVNSCTECHDPHSLHTKEVEGSDANLCSTCHSDVQSYQDYKKITMSKVDYDGDGTTESTYDEIEGMRQVLIKALQGYANAKSGVGFIFEPKVYPYAFIDTNGDGEITEGEAAFPNQFKAFTPRMLKAAYNLMFVTKEPAAYVHNAEYVLQLMYDSIEDLSEFSGVSTEGLVRP
;
A
#
# COMPACT_ATOMS: atom_id res chain seq x y z
N MET A 1 -10.35 -67.08 -58.43
CA MET A 1 -9.76 -65.76 -58.45
C MET A 1 -10.83 -64.56 -58.40
N LYS A 2 -12.05 -64.82 -58.06
CA LYS A 2 -13.13 -63.74 -58.09
C LYS A 2 -13.62 -63.30 -56.68
N LYS A 3 -13.20 -63.92 -55.59
CA LYS A 3 -13.63 -63.59 -54.24
C LYS A 3 -12.73 -62.61 -53.51
N LYS A 4 -11.51 -62.32 -53.92
CA LYS A 4 -10.60 -61.41 -53.30
C LYS A 4 -10.85 -59.97 -53.68
N SER A 5 -11.40 -59.71 -54.89
CA SER A 5 -11.71 -58.31 -55.33
C SER A 5 -12.96 -57.70 -54.64
N LEU A 6 -13.92 -58.51 -54.19
CA LEU A 6 -15.13 -58.06 -53.60
C LEU A 6 -14.87 -57.57 -52.13
N PHE A 7 -13.99 -58.19 -51.39
CA PHE A 7 -13.61 -57.81 -50.05
C PHE A 7 -12.83 -56.48 -50.00
N ILE A 8 -11.99 -56.22 -50.99
CA ILE A 8 -11.21 -55.01 -51.10
C ILE A 8 -12.12 -53.81 -51.43
N LEU A 9 -13.16 -53.99 -52.25
CA LEU A 9 -14.09 -52.93 -52.62
C LEU A 9 -15.00 -52.49 -51.42
N ILE A 10 -15.43 -53.46 -50.59
CA ILE A 10 -16.24 -53.20 -49.43
C ILE A 10 -15.39 -52.49 -48.34
N ALA A 11 -14.13 -52.90 -48.17
CA ALA A 11 -13.24 -52.24 -47.21
C ALA A 11 -12.94 -50.79 -47.57
N VAL A 12 -12.75 -50.50 -48.86
CA VAL A 12 -12.51 -49.09 -49.32
C VAL A 12 -13.74 -48.22 -49.19
N VAL A 13 -14.95 -48.73 -49.44
CA VAL A 13 -16.18 -47.97 -49.30
C VAL A 13 -16.52 -47.68 -47.83
N VAL A 14 -16.26 -48.67 -46.93
CA VAL A 14 -16.50 -48.49 -45.49
C VAL A 14 -15.48 -47.49 -44.89
N VAL A 15 -14.22 -47.56 -45.27
CA VAL A 15 -13.19 -46.62 -44.83
C VAL A 15 -13.47 -45.19 -45.36
N GLY A 16 -13.91 -45.08 -46.62
CA GLY A 16 -14.27 -43.78 -47.19
C GLY A 16 -15.51 -43.15 -46.53
N LEU A 17 -16.51 -43.94 -46.17
CA LEU A 17 -17.71 -43.47 -45.49
C LEU A 17 -17.39 -43.05 -44.01
N VAL A 18 -16.58 -43.79 -43.30
CA VAL A 18 -16.16 -43.42 -41.94
C VAL A 18 -15.28 -42.18 -41.93
N ALA A 19 -14.37 -42.06 -42.92
CA ALA A 19 -13.55 -40.86 -43.07
C ALA A 19 -14.39 -39.62 -43.43
N TRP A 20 -15.43 -39.78 -44.26
CA TRP A 20 -16.28 -38.65 -44.63
C TRP A 20 -17.24 -38.20 -43.52
N VAL A 21 -17.79 -39.13 -42.75
CA VAL A 21 -18.60 -38.80 -41.56
C VAL A 21 -17.72 -38.24 -40.43
N GLY A 22 -16.50 -38.75 -40.26
CA GLY A 22 -15.55 -38.20 -39.28
C GLY A 22 -15.10 -36.78 -39.62
N CYS A 23 -14.84 -36.49 -40.93
CA CYS A 23 -14.42 -35.16 -41.33
C CYS A 23 -15.55 -34.08 -41.15
N SER A 24 -16.79 -34.43 -41.47
CA SER A 24 -17.92 -33.51 -41.34
C SER A 24 -18.33 -33.24 -39.89
N THR A 25 -18.08 -34.19 -38.99
CA THR A 25 -18.32 -33.97 -37.54
C THR A 25 -17.16 -33.23 -36.87
N MET A 26 -15.93 -33.36 -37.35
CA MET A 26 -14.80 -32.58 -36.84
C MET A 26 -14.85 -31.10 -37.26
N GLU A 27 -15.23 -30.79 -38.53
CA GLU A 27 -15.39 -29.39 -38.95
C GLU A 27 -16.52 -28.67 -38.21
N ALA A 28 -17.59 -29.36 -37.79
CA ALA A 28 -18.68 -28.72 -37.02
C ALA A 28 -18.32 -28.50 -35.54
N VAL A 29 -17.36 -29.24 -34.98
CA VAL A 29 -16.90 -29.07 -33.59
C VAL A 29 -15.80 -28.00 -33.51
N GLU A 30 -14.87 -27.95 -34.49
CA GLU A 30 -13.77 -26.96 -34.48
C GLU A 30 -14.25 -25.52 -34.69
N THR A 31 -15.34 -25.26 -35.39
CA THR A 31 -15.82 -23.90 -35.64
C THR A 31 -16.58 -23.29 -34.46
N HIS A 32 -17.04 -24.08 -33.50
CA HIS A 32 -17.72 -23.56 -32.31
C HIS A 32 -16.78 -23.36 -31.10
N GLU A 33 -15.77 -24.21 -30.96
CA GLU A 33 -14.79 -24.07 -29.86
C GLU A 33 -13.69 -23.04 -30.16
N ALA A 34 -13.29 -22.88 -31.44
CA ALA A 34 -12.27 -21.89 -31.80
C ALA A 34 -12.67 -20.45 -31.54
N GLY A 35 -13.94 -20.11 -31.68
CA GLY A 35 -14.44 -18.75 -31.48
C GLY A 35 -14.51 -18.31 -30.00
N GLU A 36 -14.85 -19.22 -29.11
CA GLU A 36 -14.88 -18.94 -27.66
C GLU A 36 -13.47 -18.88 -27.07
N GLY A 37 -12.59 -19.78 -27.45
CA GLY A 37 -11.19 -19.80 -27.00
C GLY A 37 -10.35 -18.60 -27.49
N GLU A 38 -10.61 -18.07 -28.69
CA GLU A 38 -9.92 -16.87 -29.18
C GLU A 38 -10.35 -15.61 -28.39
N GLY A 39 -11.60 -15.49 -28.02
CA GLY A 39 -12.11 -14.38 -27.19
C GLY A 39 -11.56 -14.43 -25.76
N GLU A 40 -11.51 -15.60 -25.16
CA GLU A 40 -10.95 -15.81 -23.82
C GLU A 40 -9.45 -15.52 -23.78
N MET A 41 -8.68 -16.02 -24.76
CA MET A 41 -7.26 -15.72 -24.87
C MET A 41 -7.00 -14.22 -25.12
N ALA A 42 -7.82 -13.54 -25.89
CA ALA A 42 -7.69 -12.12 -26.09
C ALA A 42 -7.92 -11.32 -24.79
N MET A 43 -8.89 -11.72 -23.98
CA MET A 43 -9.14 -11.12 -22.68
C MET A 43 -7.98 -11.38 -21.69
N ILE A 44 -7.47 -12.61 -21.62
CA ILE A 44 -6.31 -12.98 -20.76
C ILE A 44 -5.09 -12.15 -21.16
N ASN A 45 -4.82 -11.99 -22.45
CA ASN A 45 -3.71 -11.19 -22.96
C ASN A 45 -3.85 -9.69 -22.59
N GLN A 46 -5.07 -9.13 -22.60
CA GLN A 46 -5.32 -7.77 -22.16
C GLN A 46 -5.06 -7.60 -20.65
N ILE A 47 -5.51 -8.55 -19.84
CA ILE A 47 -5.26 -8.56 -18.39
C ILE A 47 -3.76 -8.68 -18.10
N ALA A 48 -3.07 -9.58 -18.78
CA ALA A 48 -1.63 -9.75 -18.66
C ALA A 48 -0.86 -8.45 -19.00
N ALA A 49 -1.25 -7.80 -20.10
CA ALA A 49 -0.63 -6.52 -20.49
C ALA A 49 -0.86 -5.40 -19.47
N LYS A 50 -2.02 -5.36 -18.82
CA LYS A 50 -2.27 -4.43 -17.70
C LYS A 50 -1.34 -4.72 -16.52
N TRP A 51 -1.23 -5.99 -16.13
CA TRP A 51 -0.35 -6.41 -15.04
C TRP A 51 1.12 -6.14 -15.36
N GLU A 52 1.60 -6.46 -16.57
CA GLU A 52 2.98 -6.21 -17.01
C GLU A 52 3.36 -4.72 -16.93
N GLY A 53 2.40 -3.81 -17.09
CA GLY A 53 2.59 -2.36 -16.94
C GLY A 53 2.46 -1.85 -15.51
N SER A 54 2.15 -2.71 -14.53
CA SER A 54 1.89 -2.32 -13.14
C SER A 54 3.15 -2.33 -12.27
N ALA A 55 3.10 -1.63 -11.14
CA ALA A 55 4.15 -1.66 -10.14
C ALA A 55 4.34 -3.06 -9.49
N HIS A 56 3.32 -3.92 -9.53
CA HIS A 56 3.42 -5.30 -9.03
C HIS A 56 4.27 -6.20 -9.95
N ALA A 57 4.42 -5.85 -11.22
CA ALA A 57 5.26 -6.57 -12.17
C ALA A 57 6.68 -6.01 -12.30
N ASP A 58 6.96 -4.83 -11.72
CA ASP A 58 8.25 -4.16 -11.85
C ASP A 58 9.35 -4.82 -11.01
N ALA A 59 9.94 -5.87 -11.58
CA ALA A 59 11.06 -6.60 -10.96
C ALA A 59 12.33 -5.75 -10.77
N ALA A 60 12.41 -4.57 -11.37
CA ALA A 60 13.54 -3.66 -11.21
C ALA A 60 13.34 -2.68 -10.05
N SER A 61 12.14 -2.60 -9.47
CA SER A 61 11.89 -1.77 -8.31
C SER A 61 12.65 -2.28 -7.08
N GLU A 62 13.07 -1.37 -6.20
CA GLU A 62 13.74 -1.70 -4.94
C GLU A 62 12.94 -2.68 -4.08
N ALA A 63 11.62 -2.63 -4.16
CA ALA A 63 10.74 -3.55 -3.44
C ALA A 63 10.93 -5.02 -3.81
N PHE A 64 11.41 -5.31 -5.03
CA PHE A 64 11.53 -6.68 -5.52
C PHE A 64 12.95 -7.08 -5.92
N ASN A 65 13.90 -6.14 -5.98
CA ASN A 65 15.29 -6.45 -6.30
C ASN A 65 16.25 -6.36 -5.11
N HIS A 66 15.79 -5.84 -3.97
CA HIS A 66 16.59 -5.58 -2.78
C HIS A 66 17.47 -6.74 -2.33
N TRP A 67 17.00 -7.97 -2.47
CA TRP A 67 17.70 -9.18 -2.03
C TRP A 67 18.41 -9.93 -3.17
N ASN A 68 18.44 -9.40 -4.40
CA ASN A 68 18.99 -10.12 -5.56
C ASN A 68 20.50 -10.35 -5.46
N GLU A 69 21.21 -9.49 -4.75
CA GLU A 69 22.66 -9.57 -4.54
C GLU A 69 23.04 -10.27 -3.21
N GLU A 70 22.07 -10.73 -2.43
CA GLU A 70 22.29 -11.44 -1.17
C GLU A 70 22.72 -12.90 -1.42
N ASP A 71 23.34 -13.54 -0.40
CA ASP A 71 23.73 -14.95 -0.47
C ASP A 71 23.26 -15.71 0.80
N PRO A 72 22.22 -16.53 0.71
CA PRO A 72 21.41 -16.85 -0.48
C PRO A 72 20.53 -15.68 -0.95
N ALA A 73 20.30 -15.59 -2.27
CA ALA A 73 19.40 -14.63 -2.89
C ALA A 73 17.94 -15.05 -2.64
N GLU A 74 17.40 -14.67 -1.49
CA GLU A 74 16.05 -15.02 -1.02
C GLU A 74 15.43 -13.83 -0.28
N VAL A 75 14.11 -13.68 -0.37
CA VAL A 75 13.38 -12.69 0.42
C VAL A 75 13.20 -13.24 1.84
N PRO A 76 13.71 -12.58 2.88
CA PRO A 76 13.60 -13.06 4.27
C PRO A 76 12.15 -13.30 4.70
N VAL A 77 11.93 -14.28 5.58
CA VAL A 77 10.60 -14.66 6.12
C VAL A 77 9.78 -13.44 6.55
N ALA A 78 10.40 -12.49 7.27
CA ALA A 78 9.73 -11.29 7.75
C ALA A 78 9.24 -10.34 6.64
N CYS A 79 9.80 -10.46 5.43
CA CYS A 79 9.51 -9.59 4.28
C CYS A 79 8.70 -10.31 3.19
N ALA A 80 8.79 -11.65 3.14
CA ALA A 80 8.32 -12.45 2.02
C ALA A 80 6.79 -12.38 1.81
N LYS A 81 6.01 -12.17 2.86
CA LYS A 81 4.55 -11.97 2.74
C LYS A 81 4.17 -10.93 1.69
N CYS A 82 4.92 -9.82 1.61
CA CYS A 82 4.60 -8.67 0.76
C CYS A 82 5.54 -8.55 -0.45
N HIS A 83 6.75 -9.11 -0.37
CA HIS A 83 7.79 -8.92 -1.38
C HIS A 83 8.09 -10.17 -2.21
N SER A 84 7.24 -11.21 -2.10
CA SER A 84 7.38 -12.46 -2.86
C SER A 84 6.03 -13.13 -3.07
N SER A 85 5.72 -13.52 -4.32
CA SER A 85 4.53 -14.33 -4.60
C SER A 85 4.49 -15.63 -3.81
N THR A 86 5.63 -16.31 -3.69
CA THR A 86 5.71 -17.57 -2.91
C THR A 86 5.55 -17.33 -1.42
N GLY A 87 6.06 -16.22 -0.89
CA GLY A 87 5.85 -15.86 0.50
C GLY A 87 4.41 -15.48 0.83
N PHE A 88 3.69 -14.85 -0.11
CA PHE A 88 2.26 -14.60 0.07
C PHE A 88 1.46 -15.91 0.06
N GLN A 89 1.76 -16.83 -0.89
CA GLN A 89 1.11 -18.14 -0.97
C GLN A 89 1.32 -18.97 0.29
N ASP A 90 2.54 -18.97 0.85
CA ASP A 90 2.87 -19.55 2.16
C ASP A 90 2.02 -18.87 3.26
N PHE A 91 2.02 -17.54 3.33
CA PHE A 91 1.23 -16.80 4.34
C PHE A 91 -0.26 -17.15 4.34
N VAL A 92 -0.86 -17.34 3.16
CA VAL A 92 -2.28 -17.73 3.07
C VAL A 92 -2.52 -19.24 3.17
N GLY A 93 -1.46 -20.06 3.19
CA GLY A 93 -1.51 -21.53 3.29
C GLY A 93 -1.84 -22.24 1.96
N ASP A 94 -1.61 -21.60 0.81
CA ASP A 94 -1.85 -22.19 -0.52
C ASP A 94 -0.82 -23.27 -0.85
N ASP A 95 0.35 -23.22 -0.25
CA ASP A 95 1.41 -24.23 -0.36
C ASP A 95 1.19 -25.47 0.54
N GLY A 96 0.14 -25.45 1.35
CA GLY A 96 -0.22 -26.52 2.27
C GLY A 96 0.32 -26.33 3.70
N SER A 97 1.02 -25.25 3.99
CA SER A 97 1.43 -24.83 5.33
C SER A 97 0.24 -24.26 6.13
N ALA A 98 0.47 -23.89 7.39
CA ALA A 98 -0.54 -23.25 8.21
C ALA A 98 -0.70 -21.78 7.83
N ALA A 99 -1.89 -21.32 7.45
CA ALA A 99 -2.16 -19.93 7.15
C ALA A 99 -1.89 -18.99 8.34
N GLY A 100 -1.49 -17.76 8.04
CA GLY A 100 -1.26 -16.66 9.01
C GLY A 100 0.20 -16.40 9.34
N ALA A 101 1.13 -17.19 8.80
CA ALA A 101 2.56 -16.98 8.97
C ALA A 101 3.32 -17.40 7.70
N VAL A 102 4.46 -16.78 7.46
CA VAL A 102 5.42 -17.26 6.47
C VAL A 102 6.43 -18.14 7.19
N ASP A 103 6.61 -19.37 6.78
CA ASP A 103 7.49 -20.35 7.43
C ASP A 103 8.82 -20.58 6.70
N ALA A 104 8.95 -20.11 5.46
CA ALA A 104 10.17 -20.22 4.66
C ALA A 104 10.49 -18.90 3.93
N PRO A 105 11.76 -18.63 3.60
CA PRO A 105 12.14 -17.49 2.77
C PRO A 105 11.45 -17.52 1.40
N GLY A 106 11.03 -16.36 0.93
CA GLY A 106 10.42 -16.22 -0.39
C GLY A 106 11.44 -16.32 -1.52
N LYS A 107 11.02 -16.88 -2.65
CA LYS A 107 11.90 -16.99 -3.83
C LYS A 107 11.95 -15.67 -4.59
N ILE A 108 13.16 -15.29 -5.02
CA ILE A 108 13.38 -14.19 -5.98
C ILE A 108 13.10 -14.72 -7.40
N ILE A 109 11.83 -14.90 -7.75
CA ILE A 109 11.46 -15.40 -9.08
C ILE A 109 10.74 -14.32 -9.86
N ASN A 110 9.73 -13.75 -9.23
CA ASN A 110 8.87 -12.72 -9.78
C ASN A 110 8.34 -11.86 -8.63
N PRO A 111 8.02 -10.60 -8.87
CA PRO A 111 7.41 -9.74 -7.86
C PRO A 111 6.06 -10.28 -7.39
N ILE A 112 4.96 -9.60 -7.67
CA ILE A 112 3.61 -10.08 -7.34
C ILE A 112 2.97 -10.62 -8.61
N THR A 113 2.87 -11.95 -8.73
CA THR A 113 2.33 -12.65 -9.92
C THR A 113 0.82 -12.88 -9.83
N CYS A 114 0.24 -13.36 -10.92
CA CYS A 114 -1.18 -13.73 -10.95
C CYS A 114 -1.55 -14.72 -9.83
N ALA A 115 -0.69 -15.71 -9.56
CA ALA A 115 -0.90 -16.73 -8.55
C ALA A 115 -0.87 -16.18 -7.08
N THR A 116 -0.38 -14.98 -6.87
CA THR A 116 -0.45 -14.33 -5.55
C THR A 116 -1.91 -14.04 -5.15
N CYS A 117 -2.71 -13.55 -6.09
CA CYS A 117 -4.11 -13.19 -5.85
C CYS A 117 -5.08 -14.28 -6.31
N HIS A 118 -4.73 -15.04 -7.37
CA HIS A 118 -5.56 -16.07 -7.98
C HIS A 118 -5.11 -17.46 -7.53
N ASN A 119 -5.52 -17.84 -6.32
CA ASN A 119 -5.36 -19.16 -5.73
C ASN A 119 -6.52 -19.44 -4.76
N ASP A 120 -6.76 -20.72 -4.44
CA ASP A 120 -7.88 -21.16 -3.63
C ASP A 120 -7.89 -20.62 -2.20
N ALA A 121 -6.74 -20.27 -1.65
CA ALA A 121 -6.60 -19.72 -0.31
C ALA A 121 -6.88 -18.21 -0.30
N ALA A 122 -6.31 -17.46 -1.25
CA ALA A 122 -6.54 -16.03 -1.42
C ALA A 122 -8.00 -15.71 -1.74
N ASP A 123 -8.68 -16.53 -2.56
CA ASP A 123 -10.12 -16.37 -2.87
C ASP A 123 -11.04 -16.46 -1.64
N LYS A 124 -10.56 -17.09 -0.56
CA LYS A 124 -11.30 -17.23 0.70
C LYS A 124 -10.94 -16.17 1.72
N LEU A 125 -9.96 -15.33 1.44
CA LEU A 125 -9.49 -14.31 2.37
C LEU A 125 -10.52 -13.19 2.47
N THR A 126 -11.11 -12.99 3.64
CA THR A 126 -12.12 -11.95 3.92
C THR A 126 -11.77 -11.09 5.11
N SER A 127 -10.67 -11.38 5.78
CA SER A 127 -10.15 -10.62 6.93
C SER A 127 -8.64 -10.43 6.83
N VAL A 128 -8.13 -9.48 7.61
CA VAL A 128 -6.70 -9.23 7.76
C VAL A 128 -6.38 -8.98 9.23
N THR A 129 -5.25 -9.53 9.70
CA THR A 129 -4.69 -9.16 10.99
C THR A 129 -3.65 -8.08 10.78
N LEU A 130 -3.89 -6.90 11.34
CA LEU A 130 -2.99 -5.75 11.28
C LEU A 130 -1.74 -5.97 12.14
N PRO A 131 -0.63 -5.21 11.92
CA PRO A 131 0.59 -5.30 12.72
C PRO A 131 0.40 -5.11 14.23
N ASN A 132 -0.64 -4.40 14.68
CA ASN A 132 -1.02 -4.26 16.09
C ASN A 132 -1.83 -5.46 16.64
N GLY A 133 -2.00 -6.53 15.84
CA GLY A 133 -2.74 -7.73 16.22
C GLY A 133 -4.26 -7.63 16.09
N LYS A 134 -4.79 -6.47 15.65
CA LYS A 134 -6.23 -6.28 15.45
C LYS A 134 -6.69 -6.98 14.19
N GLU A 135 -7.74 -7.79 14.28
CA GLU A 135 -8.40 -8.40 13.14
C GLU A 135 -9.48 -7.47 12.58
N ILE A 136 -9.45 -7.26 11.27
CA ILE A 136 -10.47 -6.53 10.51
C ILE A 136 -11.17 -7.55 9.61
N THR A 137 -12.49 -7.64 9.71
CA THR A 137 -13.33 -8.61 9.00
C THR A 137 -14.21 -7.95 7.94
N ASP A 138 -14.91 -8.78 7.16
CA ASP A 138 -15.91 -8.35 6.17
C ASP A 138 -15.32 -7.47 5.03
N LEU A 139 -14.06 -7.70 4.70
CA LEU A 139 -13.30 -6.91 3.73
C LEU A 139 -13.54 -7.31 2.27
N GLY A 140 -14.19 -8.46 2.02
CA GLY A 140 -14.31 -8.99 0.66
C GLY A 140 -12.95 -9.07 -0.04
N ASN A 141 -12.90 -8.75 -1.33
CA ASN A 141 -11.65 -8.78 -2.12
C ASN A 141 -10.58 -7.77 -1.65
N SER A 142 -10.95 -6.76 -0.85
CA SER A 142 -9.98 -5.83 -0.28
C SER A 142 -9.02 -6.50 0.71
N ALA A 143 -9.38 -7.65 1.28
CA ALA A 143 -8.54 -8.40 2.22
C ALA A 143 -7.17 -8.76 1.60
N ILE A 144 -7.14 -9.15 0.33
CA ILE A 144 -5.91 -9.48 -0.39
C ILE A 144 -4.99 -8.25 -0.45
N CYS A 145 -5.51 -7.10 -0.85
CA CYS A 145 -4.76 -5.85 -0.92
C CYS A 145 -4.25 -5.43 0.46
N MET A 146 -5.14 -5.45 1.45
CA MET A 146 -4.85 -5.01 2.82
C MET A 146 -3.82 -5.90 3.52
N THR A 147 -3.67 -7.17 3.11
CA THR A 147 -2.65 -8.07 3.68
C THR A 147 -1.23 -7.52 3.53
N CYS A 148 -0.93 -6.86 2.41
CA CYS A 148 0.36 -6.22 2.16
C CYS A 148 0.35 -4.70 2.45
N HIS A 149 -0.77 -4.02 2.15
CA HIS A 149 -0.87 -2.56 2.26
C HIS A 149 -1.34 -2.05 3.65
N SER A 150 -1.18 -2.85 4.70
CA SER A 150 -1.39 -2.44 6.11
C SER A 150 -0.12 -1.97 6.82
N GLY A 151 1.04 -2.02 6.14
CA GLY A 151 2.32 -1.70 6.77
C GLY A 151 2.89 -2.84 7.62
N MET A 152 3.98 -2.55 8.34
CA MET A 152 4.69 -3.51 9.22
C MET A 152 4.82 -3.01 10.66
N GLY A 153 4.73 -1.70 10.92
CA GLY A 153 4.82 -1.10 12.25
C GLY A 153 3.49 -0.52 12.70
N SER A 154 3.29 -0.38 14.00
CA SER A 154 2.11 0.22 14.61
C SER A 154 2.50 1.17 15.75
N ALA A 155 1.53 1.96 16.23
CA ALA A 155 1.67 2.77 17.43
C ALA A 155 2.11 1.96 18.65
N ASP A 156 1.74 0.68 18.75
CA ASP A 156 2.15 -0.21 19.84
C ASP A 156 3.68 -0.39 19.90
N ALA A 157 4.36 -0.34 18.74
CA ALA A 157 5.82 -0.37 18.73
C ALA A 157 6.44 0.89 19.36
N VAL A 158 5.77 2.04 19.22
CA VAL A 158 6.17 3.30 19.87
C VAL A 158 6.00 3.16 21.39
N ASP A 159 4.83 2.70 21.84
CA ASP A 159 4.55 2.49 23.26
C ASP A 159 5.49 1.45 23.89
N ALA A 160 5.81 0.38 23.17
CA ALA A 160 6.77 -0.62 23.62
C ALA A 160 8.19 -0.05 23.78
N ALA A 161 8.64 0.78 22.84
CA ALA A 161 9.94 1.46 22.90
C ALA A 161 10.01 2.42 24.11
N ILE A 162 8.97 3.23 24.30
CA ILE A 162 8.84 4.18 25.41
C ILE A 162 8.83 3.44 26.75
N THR A 163 8.00 2.41 26.86
CA THR A 163 7.90 1.59 28.09
C THR A 163 9.21 0.91 28.42
N SER A 164 9.91 0.37 27.43
CA SER A 164 11.21 -0.29 27.60
C SER A 164 12.30 0.67 28.05
N ALA A 165 12.25 1.92 27.57
CA ALA A 165 13.22 2.95 27.95
C ALA A 165 13.03 3.42 29.40
N GLY A 166 11.79 3.52 29.88
CA GLY A 166 11.46 3.91 31.26
C GLY A 166 11.94 5.31 31.64
N VAL A 167 12.05 6.22 30.68
CA VAL A 167 12.49 7.61 30.87
C VAL A 167 11.28 8.55 30.96
N GLY A 168 11.50 9.78 31.39
CA GLY A 168 10.44 10.80 31.38
C GLY A 168 10.06 11.23 29.97
N GLU A 169 8.88 11.82 29.83
CA GLU A 169 8.25 12.18 28.55
C GLU A 169 9.17 13.03 27.65
N ASP A 170 9.95 13.90 28.26
CA ASP A 170 10.86 14.85 27.59
C ASP A 170 12.35 14.47 27.75
N ASP A 171 12.66 13.27 28.27
CA ASP A 171 14.02 12.77 28.40
C ASP A 171 14.41 11.94 27.17
N VAL A 172 15.67 12.03 26.74
CA VAL A 172 16.15 11.31 25.56
C VAL A 172 16.20 9.80 25.81
N ILE A 173 15.62 9.04 24.90
CA ILE A 173 15.78 7.60 24.78
C ILE A 173 17.08 7.34 24.04
N GLU A 174 18.13 6.92 24.76
CA GLU A 174 19.47 6.77 24.19
C GLU A 174 19.50 5.76 23.01
N GLY A 175 19.97 6.21 21.86
CA GLY A 175 20.13 5.37 20.68
C GLY A 175 18.83 5.04 19.93
N GLN A 176 17.68 5.58 20.35
CA GLN A 176 16.39 5.36 19.68
C GLN A 176 16.40 5.91 18.27
N ALA A 177 16.17 5.06 17.29
CA ALA A 177 15.95 5.44 15.91
C ALA A 177 14.46 5.77 15.65
N LEU A 178 14.17 6.46 14.56
CA LEU A 178 12.81 6.69 14.10
C LEU A 178 12.10 5.36 13.84
N LEU A 179 10.88 5.25 14.35
CA LEU A 179 9.96 4.15 14.04
C LEU A 179 9.00 4.57 12.92
N GLY A 180 8.55 3.61 12.14
CA GLY A 180 7.63 3.90 11.04
C GLY A 180 6.77 2.71 10.65
N VAL A 181 5.70 3.00 9.92
CA VAL A 181 4.70 2.03 9.48
C VAL A 181 5.17 1.16 8.30
N HIS A 182 6.31 1.48 7.67
CA HIS A 182 6.75 0.99 6.37
C HIS A 182 6.06 1.74 5.22
N TYR A 183 6.11 1.22 3.97
CA TYR A 183 5.62 1.94 2.79
C TYR A 183 4.19 1.56 2.41
N LEU A 184 3.48 2.48 1.75
CA LEU A 184 2.18 2.28 1.13
C LEU A 184 1.15 1.65 2.08
N ALA A 185 1.02 2.22 3.28
CA ALA A 185 0.12 1.75 4.32
C ALA A 185 -1.33 2.23 4.09
N ALA A 186 -1.81 2.14 2.85
CA ALA A 186 -3.11 2.64 2.41
C ALA A 186 -4.27 2.10 3.25
N ALA A 187 -4.26 0.80 3.55
CA ALA A 187 -5.27 0.17 4.38
C ALA A 187 -5.29 0.73 5.81
N SER A 188 -4.11 0.95 6.40
CA SER A 188 -4.01 1.50 7.76
C SER A 188 -4.52 2.94 7.84
N VAL A 189 -4.28 3.75 6.80
CA VAL A 189 -4.82 5.10 6.71
C VAL A 189 -6.33 5.05 6.49
N GLN A 190 -6.83 4.24 5.53
CA GLN A 190 -8.26 4.11 5.25
C GLN A 190 -9.06 3.64 6.47
N LEU A 191 -8.53 2.68 7.22
CA LEU A 191 -9.18 2.15 8.43
C LEU A 191 -9.22 3.17 9.59
N GLY A 192 -8.37 4.17 9.60
CA GLY A 192 -8.38 5.21 10.63
C GLY A 192 -8.31 4.63 12.05
N ALA A 193 -9.14 5.14 12.94
CA ALA A 193 -9.23 4.67 14.33
C ALA A 193 -9.70 3.22 14.45
N ASP A 194 -10.46 2.70 13.48
CA ASP A 194 -10.86 1.29 13.50
C ASP A 194 -9.65 0.37 13.30
N GLY A 195 -8.66 0.78 12.53
CA GLY A 195 -7.36 0.10 12.41
C GLY A 195 -6.43 0.38 13.60
N GLY A 196 -6.35 1.63 14.02
CA GLY A 196 -5.54 2.06 15.17
C GLY A 196 -4.04 1.97 14.92
N MET A 197 -3.59 2.17 13.68
CA MET A 197 -2.18 2.02 13.31
C MET A 197 -1.36 3.30 13.50
N GLY A 198 -1.97 4.49 13.34
CA GLY A 198 -1.38 5.78 13.70
C GLY A 198 -1.34 5.96 15.22
N TYR A 199 -0.45 6.80 15.71
CA TYR A 199 -0.36 7.10 17.14
C TYR A 199 -1.50 8.02 17.56
N GLN A 200 -2.46 7.48 18.29
CA GLN A 200 -3.63 8.19 18.80
C GLN A 200 -3.37 8.64 20.25
N TYR A 201 -3.49 9.94 20.50
CA TYR A 201 -3.22 10.50 21.83
C TYR A 201 -4.38 10.23 22.80
N GLU A 202 -4.05 9.94 24.04
CA GLU A 202 -5.03 9.65 25.09
C GLU A 202 -6.01 10.81 25.28
N GLY A 203 -7.29 10.48 25.44
CA GLY A 203 -8.36 11.49 25.64
C GLY A 203 -8.83 12.18 24.35
N LYS A 204 -8.25 11.89 23.21
CA LYS A 204 -8.68 12.38 21.90
C LYS A 204 -9.61 11.38 21.20
N SER A 205 -10.42 11.87 20.29
CA SER A 205 -11.27 11.06 19.40
C SER A 205 -10.78 11.16 17.98
N TYR A 206 -10.83 10.04 17.25
CA TYR A 206 -10.38 9.95 15.87
C TYR A 206 -11.44 9.31 15.00
N VAL A 207 -11.53 9.75 13.75
CA VAL A 207 -12.43 9.14 12.77
C VAL A 207 -12.01 7.72 12.47
N GLY A 208 -13.00 6.84 12.30
CA GLY A 208 -12.81 5.45 11.93
C GLY A 208 -12.56 5.26 10.44
N THR A 209 -12.99 4.13 9.92
CA THR A 209 -12.83 3.76 8.52
C THR A 209 -13.47 4.76 7.57
N PHE A 210 -12.67 5.33 6.68
CA PHE A 210 -13.18 6.19 5.64
C PHE A 210 -13.95 5.37 4.61
N LYS A 211 -15.19 5.79 4.35
CA LYS A 211 -16.05 5.24 3.30
C LYS A 211 -16.38 6.35 2.31
N HIS A 212 -16.05 6.12 1.07
CA HIS A 212 -16.47 6.99 -0.01
C HIS A 212 -17.97 6.79 -0.33
N ALA A 213 -18.54 7.60 -1.22
CA ALA A 213 -19.92 7.45 -1.65
C ALA A 213 -20.14 6.09 -2.36
N ASP A 214 -21.28 5.42 -2.04
CA ASP A 214 -21.64 4.17 -2.72
C ASP A 214 -21.71 4.36 -4.25
N PRO A 215 -21.23 3.39 -5.04
CA PRO A 215 -20.71 2.06 -4.67
C PRO A 215 -19.18 2.03 -4.44
N VAL A 216 -18.48 3.14 -4.35
CA VAL A 216 -17.00 3.23 -4.37
C VAL A 216 -16.43 3.10 -2.97
N ASN A 217 -16.49 1.91 -2.37
CA ASN A 217 -16.12 1.67 -0.96
C ASN A 217 -15.05 0.60 -0.75
N SER A 218 -14.53 -0.02 -1.82
CA SER A 218 -13.48 -1.04 -1.71
C SER A 218 -12.27 -0.68 -2.58
N CYS A 219 -11.14 -1.32 -2.30
CA CYS A 219 -9.92 -1.13 -3.08
C CYS A 219 -10.18 -1.36 -4.57
N THR A 220 -10.86 -2.47 -4.91
CA THR A 220 -11.12 -2.87 -6.30
C THR A 220 -12.29 -2.13 -6.96
N GLU A 221 -13.03 -1.33 -6.25
CA GLU A 221 -14.03 -0.41 -6.84
C GLU A 221 -13.37 0.87 -7.35
N CYS A 222 -12.31 1.33 -6.70
CA CYS A 222 -11.50 2.47 -7.13
C CYS A 222 -10.36 2.07 -8.07
N HIS A 223 -9.63 0.99 -7.74
CA HIS A 223 -8.46 0.53 -8.48
C HIS A 223 -8.78 -0.66 -9.39
N ASP A 224 -8.24 -0.64 -10.60
CA ASP A 224 -8.17 -1.84 -11.44
C ASP A 224 -7.13 -2.80 -10.82
N PRO A 225 -7.51 -4.04 -10.45
CA PRO A 225 -6.62 -4.92 -9.69
C PRO A 225 -5.41 -5.41 -10.48
N HIS A 226 -5.39 -5.24 -11.79
CA HIS A 226 -4.29 -5.68 -12.65
C HIS A 226 -3.34 -4.55 -13.02
N SER A 227 -3.86 -3.38 -13.42
CA SER A 227 -3.02 -2.21 -13.70
C SER A 227 -2.66 -1.41 -12.44
N LEU A 228 -3.41 -1.57 -11.34
CA LEU A 228 -3.36 -0.82 -10.08
C LEU A 228 -3.75 0.67 -10.21
N HIS A 229 -3.99 1.14 -11.41
CA HIS A 229 -4.46 2.48 -11.66
C HIS A 229 -5.91 2.64 -11.19
N THR A 230 -6.33 3.87 -10.92
CA THR A 230 -7.76 4.15 -10.74
C THR A 230 -8.54 3.80 -11.98
N LYS A 231 -9.71 3.21 -11.78
CA LYS A 231 -10.58 2.78 -12.87
C LYS A 231 -11.04 3.93 -13.76
N GLU A 232 -11.22 3.61 -15.02
CA GLU A 232 -11.93 4.44 -15.99
C GLU A 232 -13.42 4.10 -15.99
N VAL A 233 -14.25 5.04 -16.46
CA VAL A 233 -15.68 4.80 -16.65
C VAL A 233 -15.85 3.83 -17.81
N GLU A 234 -16.63 2.79 -17.62
CA GLU A 234 -16.86 1.75 -18.63
C GLU A 234 -17.31 2.37 -19.97
N GLY A 235 -16.57 2.04 -21.03
CA GLY A 235 -16.83 2.51 -22.38
C GLY A 235 -16.38 3.94 -22.70
N SER A 236 -15.56 4.54 -21.83
CA SER A 236 -14.93 5.85 -22.07
C SER A 236 -13.52 5.89 -21.47
N ASP A 237 -12.70 6.85 -21.91
CA ASP A 237 -11.39 7.15 -21.33
C ASP A 237 -11.52 8.10 -20.10
N ALA A 238 -12.72 8.34 -19.60
CA ALA A 238 -12.95 9.22 -18.48
C ALA A 238 -12.62 8.51 -17.17
N ASN A 239 -11.89 9.18 -16.29
CA ASN A 239 -11.56 8.68 -14.97
C ASN A 239 -12.83 8.54 -14.10
N LEU A 240 -12.90 7.47 -13.29
CA LEU A 240 -14.05 7.21 -12.42
C LEU A 240 -14.38 8.39 -11.50
N CYS A 241 -13.35 9.05 -10.94
CA CYS A 241 -13.55 10.19 -10.05
C CYS A 241 -14.26 11.36 -10.72
N SER A 242 -14.07 11.56 -12.04
CA SER A 242 -14.70 12.65 -12.82
C SER A 242 -16.22 12.56 -12.89
N THR A 243 -16.81 11.42 -12.58
CA THR A 243 -18.27 11.23 -12.54
C THR A 243 -18.94 12.08 -11.45
N CYS A 244 -18.22 12.40 -10.38
CA CYS A 244 -18.69 13.21 -9.26
C CYS A 244 -17.84 14.47 -9.06
N HIS A 245 -16.53 14.40 -9.33
CA HIS A 245 -15.58 15.49 -9.21
C HIS A 245 -15.29 16.10 -10.58
N SER A 246 -16.09 17.09 -10.97
CA SER A 246 -16.06 17.68 -12.34
C SER A 246 -14.70 18.28 -12.74
N ASP A 247 -13.90 18.66 -11.77
CA ASP A 247 -12.58 19.27 -11.99
C ASP A 247 -11.46 18.25 -12.18
N VAL A 248 -11.78 16.94 -12.01
CA VAL A 248 -10.86 15.83 -12.20
C VAL A 248 -10.95 15.33 -13.63
N GLN A 249 -9.88 15.50 -14.41
CA GLN A 249 -9.78 14.99 -15.78
C GLN A 249 -8.73 13.87 -15.90
N SER A 250 -7.78 13.82 -14.97
CA SER A 250 -6.68 12.86 -14.95
C SER A 250 -6.24 12.56 -13.51
N TYR A 251 -5.38 11.56 -13.31
CA TYR A 251 -4.86 11.24 -11.97
C TYR A 251 -4.06 12.40 -11.34
N GLN A 252 -3.47 13.30 -12.12
CA GLN A 252 -2.80 14.50 -11.61
C GLN A 252 -3.77 15.47 -10.94
N ASP A 253 -5.06 15.40 -11.31
CA ASP A 253 -6.07 16.29 -10.80
C ASP A 253 -6.65 15.85 -9.46
N TYR A 254 -6.36 14.62 -8.97
CA TYR A 254 -6.83 14.14 -7.66
C TYR A 254 -6.39 15.06 -6.52
N LYS A 255 -5.21 15.64 -6.64
CA LYS A 255 -4.68 16.63 -5.69
C LYS A 255 -5.47 17.93 -5.65
N LYS A 256 -6.36 18.19 -6.61
CA LYS A 256 -7.24 19.38 -6.64
C LYS A 256 -8.55 19.17 -5.88
N ILE A 257 -8.86 17.93 -5.48
CA ILE A 257 -10.09 17.62 -4.74
C ILE A 257 -10.03 18.27 -3.37
N THR A 258 -11.11 18.97 -3.00
CA THR A 258 -11.25 19.66 -1.72
C THR A 258 -12.30 18.94 -0.87
N MET A 259 -11.90 18.44 0.30
CA MET A 259 -12.78 17.78 1.26
C MET A 259 -13.73 18.77 1.92
N SER A 260 -13.23 19.93 2.29
CA SER A 260 -13.98 21.00 2.93
C SER A 260 -13.42 22.37 2.55
N LYS A 261 -14.13 23.45 2.96
CA LYS A 261 -13.64 24.83 2.79
C LYS A 261 -13.06 25.34 4.11
N VAL A 262 -12.15 24.59 4.68
CA VAL A 262 -11.47 24.88 5.93
C VAL A 262 -9.97 24.96 5.67
N ASP A 263 -9.36 26.00 6.14
CA ASP A 263 -7.92 26.18 6.25
C ASP A 263 -7.47 25.36 7.48
N TYR A 264 -6.95 24.16 7.26
CA TYR A 264 -6.54 23.26 8.35
C TYR A 264 -5.14 23.55 8.85
N ASP A 265 -4.24 23.97 7.97
CA ASP A 265 -2.82 24.21 8.30
C ASP A 265 -2.56 25.65 8.81
N GLY A 266 -3.58 26.52 8.73
CA GLY A 266 -3.55 27.87 9.32
C GLY A 266 -2.69 28.88 8.55
N ASP A 267 -2.45 28.65 7.26
CA ASP A 267 -1.68 29.56 6.42
C ASP A 267 -2.46 30.79 5.93
N GLY A 268 -3.79 30.78 6.13
CA GLY A 268 -4.73 31.83 5.75
C GLY A 268 -5.36 31.62 4.38
N THR A 269 -5.10 30.49 3.74
CA THR A 269 -5.66 30.10 2.44
C THR A 269 -6.47 28.82 2.62
N THR A 270 -7.56 28.66 1.90
CA THR A 270 -8.28 27.38 1.82
C THR A 270 -7.92 26.73 0.51
N GLU A 271 -7.30 25.58 0.58
CA GLU A 271 -6.71 24.91 -0.55
C GLU A 271 -7.33 23.54 -0.84
N SER A 272 -6.67 22.74 -1.65
CA SER A 272 -7.06 21.35 -1.85
C SER A 272 -6.75 20.51 -0.59
N THR A 273 -7.45 19.39 -0.44
CA THR A 273 -7.18 18.48 0.69
C THR A 273 -5.73 17.99 0.73
N TYR A 274 -5.12 17.85 -0.45
CA TYR A 274 -3.71 17.49 -0.56
C TYR A 274 -2.80 18.61 -0.01
N ASP A 275 -3.05 19.85 -0.40
CA ASP A 275 -2.21 21.00 0.00
C ASP A 275 -2.35 21.27 1.51
N GLU A 276 -3.57 21.18 2.06
CA GLU A 276 -3.84 21.27 3.52
C GLU A 276 -3.07 20.19 4.32
N ILE A 277 -3.00 18.95 3.82
CA ILE A 277 -2.22 17.88 4.46
C ILE A 277 -0.72 18.19 4.37
N GLU A 278 -0.23 18.65 3.22
CA GLU A 278 1.17 19.02 3.05
C GLU A 278 1.56 20.21 3.92
N GLY A 279 0.72 21.25 4.01
CA GLY A 279 0.93 22.38 4.90
C GLY A 279 0.98 21.96 6.37
N MET A 280 0.00 21.17 6.83
CA MET A 280 0.00 20.62 8.19
C MET A 280 1.25 19.74 8.46
N ARG A 281 1.71 18.97 7.48
CA ARG A 281 2.95 18.16 7.57
C ARG A 281 4.18 19.05 7.75
N GLN A 282 4.25 20.19 7.05
CA GLN A 282 5.34 21.16 7.23
C GLN A 282 5.30 21.83 8.62
N VAL A 283 4.12 22.13 9.14
CA VAL A 283 3.96 22.62 10.51
C VAL A 283 4.46 21.59 11.53
N LEU A 284 4.12 20.31 11.34
CA LEU A 284 4.60 19.23 12.21
C LEU A 284 6.12 19.06 12.16
N ILE A 285 6.74 19.15 10.97
CA ILE A 285 8.21 19.11 10.84
C ILE A 285 8.85 20.27 11.63
N LYS A 286 8.32 21.50 11.50
CA LYS A 286 8.81 22.66 12.26
C LYS A 286 8.64 22.47 13.77
N ALA A 287 7.52 21.87 14.20
CA ALA A 287 7.29 21.56 15.61
C ALA A 287 8.31 20.53 16.13
N LEU A 288 8.60 19.48 15.36
CA LEU A 288 9.64 18.49 15.70
C LEU A 288 11.03 19.11 15.77
N GLN A 289 11.38 20.00 14.84
CA GLN A 289 12.66 20.74 14.85
C GLN A 289 12.81 21.62 16.09
N GLY A 290 11.79 22.44 16.36
CA GLY A 290 11.80 23.31 17.54
C GLY A 290 11.88 22.54 18.86
N TYR A 291 11.10 21.45 18.95
CA TYR A 291 11.12 20.55 20.11
C TYR A 291 12.46 19.85 20.28
N ALA A 292 13.05 19.32 19.21
CA ALA A 292 14.36 18.67 19.25
C ALA A 292 15.45 19.61 19.79
N ASN A 293 15.48 20.86 19.29
CA ASN A 293 16.40 21.87 19.78
C ASN A 293 16.20 22.18 21.29
N ALA A 294 14.95 22.20 21.77
CA ALA A 294 14.62 22.52 23.15
C ALA A 294 14.86 21.37 24.13
N LYS A 295 14.62 20.12 23.73
CA LYS A 295 14.60 18.94 24.63
C LYS A 295 15.67 17.91 24.32
N SER A 296 15.88 17.57 23.06
CA SER A 296 16.93 16.62 22.66
C SER A 296 18.33 17.28 22.67
N GLY A 297 18.40 18.58 22.52
CA GLY A 297 19.66 19.33 22.40
C GLY A 297 20.44 19.02 21.11
N VAL A 298 19.78 18.39 20.15
CA VAL A 298 20.32 18.01 18.84
C VAL A 298 19.33 18.45 17.77
N GLY A 299 19.79 19.17 16.73
CA GLY A 299 18.95 19.61 15.63
C GLY A 299 18.38 18.42 14.85
N PHE A 300 17.17 18.56 14.35
CA PHE A 300 16.43 17.52 13.62
C PHE A 300 16.07 18.01 12.22
N ILE A 301 16.35 17.18 11.21
CA ILE A 301 15.85 17.34 9.85
C ILE A 301 15.24 16.02 9.35
N PHE A 302 14.27 16.12 8.44
CA PHE A 302 13.53 15.00 7.91
C PHE A 302 13.62 14.94 6.38
N GLU A 303 14.23 13.86 5.84
CA GLU A 303 14.32 13.59 4.40
C GLU A 303 13.51 12.31 4.07
N PRO A 304 12.28 12.45 3.52
CA PRO A 304 11.37 11.31 3.32
C PRO A 304 11.84 10.30 2.26
N LYS A 305 12.84 10.67 1.43
CA LYS A 305 13.34 9.84 0.32
C LYS A 305 14.63 9.09 0.65
N VAL A 306 15.30 9.44 1.74
CA VAL A 306 16.60 8.85 2.11
C VAL A 306 16.49 8.13 3.44
N TYR A 307 16.65 6.80 3.45
CA TYR A 307 16.72 6.04 4.70
C TYR A 307 17.94 6.48 5.54
N PRO A 308 17.85 6.68 6.86
CA PRO A 308 16.75 6.37 7.78
C PRO A 308 15.77 7.54 8.03
N TYR A 309 15.62 8.50 7.15
CA TYR A 309 14.65 9.59 7.08
C TYR A 309 14.84 10.72 8.10
N ALA A 310 15.30 10.43 9.31
CA ALA A 310 15.58 11.37 10.37
C ALA A 310 17.09 11.56 10.52
N PHE A 311 17.56 12.78 10.40
CA PHE A 311 18.98 13.13 10.43
C PHE A 311 19.23 14.28 11.39
N ILE A 312 20.50 14.41 11.79
CA ILE A 312 20.96 15.53 12.62
C ILE A 312 21.13 16.75 11.70
N ASP A 313 20.50 17.84 12.07
CA ASP A 313 20.78 19.18 11.52
C ASP A 313 22.12 19.65 12.08
N THR A 314 23.17 19.54 11.29
CA THR A 314 24.54 19.80 11.74
C THR A 314 24.93 21.28 11.70
N ASN A 315 24.24 22.05 10.88
CA ASN A 315 24.49 23.48 10.70
C ASN A 315 23.46 24.38 11.43
N GLY A 316 22.33 23.79 11.86
CA GLY A 316 21.29 24.46 12.64
C GLY A 316 20.36 25.35 11.80
N ASP A 317 20.27 25.12 10.47
CA ASP A 317 19.43 25.95 9.59
C ASP A 317 18.00 25.36 9.39
N GLY A 318 17.76 24.13 9.83
CA GLY A 318 16.48 23.44 9.70
C GLY A 318 16.19 22.88 8.31
N GLU A 319 17.12 23.02 7.38
CA GLU A 319 17.01 22.58 6.00
C GLU A 319 17.95 21.41 5.73
N ILE A 320 17.66 20.64 4.68
CA ILE A 320 18.55 19.54 4.28
C ILE A 320 19.64 20.10 3.39
N THR A 321 20.87 20.08 3.87
CA THR A 321 22.04 20.50 3.10
C THR A 321 22.92 19.32 2.69
N GLU A 322 23.90 19.58 1.78
CA GLU A 322 24.74 18.54 1.23
C GLU A 322 25.48 17.74 2.32
N GLY A 323 25.29 16.42 2.32
CA GLY A 323 25.94 15.49 3.24
C GLY A 323 25.20 15.24 4.54
N GLU A 324 24.14 15.98 4.87
CA GLU A 324 23.38 15.76 6.11
C GLU A 324 22.46 14.55 6.03
N ALA A 325 21.75 14.34 4.91
CA ALA A 325 20.92 13.17 4.68
C ALA A 325 21.77 11.94 4.30
N ALA A 326 22.59 11.48 5.24
CA ALA A 326 23.45 10.31 5.06
C ALA A 326 23.38 9.41 6.30
N PHE A 327 23.43 8.07 6.12
CA PHE A 327 23.27 7.09 7.19
C PHE A 327 24.13 7.37 8.43
N PRO A 328 25.41 7.76 8.33
CA PRO A 328 26.20 8.05 9.54
C PRO A 328 25.68 9.23 10.38
N ASN A 329 24.84 10.11 9.77
CA ASN A 329 24.25 11.28 10.41
C ASN A 329 22.83 11.04 10.90
N GLN A 330 22.44 9.78 11.15
CA GLN A 330 21.13 9.41 11.65
C GLN A 330 20.80 10.10 12.99
N PHE A 331 19.62 10.70 13.09
CA PHE A 331 19.09 11.22 14.34
C PHE A 331 18.67 10.06 15.28
N LYS A 332 19.17 10.07 16.51
CA LYS A 332 18.93 9.03 17.53
C LYS A 332 18.64 9.59 18.92
N ALA A 333 18.20 10.83 19.00
CA ALA A 333 17.95 11.54 20.25
C ALA A 333 16.44 11.80 20.45
N PHE A 334 15.60 10.80 20.13
CA PHE A 334 14.16 10.90 20.35
C PHE A 334 13.83 10.84 21.85
N THR A 335 12.92 11.72 22.28
CA THR A 335 12.23 11.56 23.57
C THR A 335 10.90 10.79 23.34
N PRO A 336 10.23 10.26 24.37
CA PRO A 336 8.90 9.68 24.24
C PRO A 336 7.91 10.57 23.46
N ARG A 337 7.80 11.83 23.83
CA ARG A 337 6.90 12.81 23.15
C ARG A 337 7.27 12.97 21.67
N MET A 338 8.55 13.20 21.39
CA MET A 338 9.01 13.39 20.02
C MET A 338 8.82 12.13 19.15
N LEU A 339 9.01 10.93 19.73
CA LEU A 339 8.87 9.67 19.01
C LEU A 339 7.44 9.42 18.53
N LYS A 340 6.45 9.75 19.36
CA LYS A 340 5.01 9.69 19.01
C LYS A 340 4.70 10.55 17.80
N ALA A 341 5.09 11.83 17.86
CA ALA A 341 4.86 12.80 16.79
C ALA A 341 5.62 12.45 15.50
N ALA A 342 6.87 12.02 15.61
CA ALA A 342 7.68 11.61 14.48
C ALA A 342 7.16 10.32 13.83
N TYR A 343 6.58 9.39 14.60
CA TYR A 343 5.89 8.23 14.06
C TYR A 343 4.67 8.65 13.22
N ASN A 344 3.86 9.60 13.68
CA ASN A 344 2.73 10.13 12.91
C ASN A 344 3.19 10.86 11.64
N LEU A 345 4.30 11.61 11.70
CA LEU A 345 4.91 12.18 10.50
C LEU A 345 5.28 11.09 9.48
N MET A 346 5.90 10.00 9.95
CA MET A 346 6.23 8.86 9.08
C MET A 346 4.97 8.17 8.54
N PHE A 347 3.95 7.97 9.37
CA PHE A 347 2.70 7.35 8.99
C PHE A 347 2.03 8.06 7.81
N VAL A 348 1.89 9.39 7.90
CA VAL A 348 1.32 10.21 6.83
C VAL A 348 2.23 10.25 5.60
N THR A 349 3.55 10.37 5.80
CA THR A 349 4.52 10.46 4.70
C THR A 349 4.60 9.17 3.88
N LYS A 350 4.41 8.01 4.51
CA LYS A 350 4.49 6.70 3.84
C LYS A 350 3.21 6.29 3.12
N GLU A 351 2.15 7.09 3.24
CA GLU A 351 0.93 6.95 2.45
C GLU A 351 0.69 8.21 1.61
N PRO A 352 1.25 8.29 0.39
CA PRO A 352 1.21 9.48 -0.44
C PRO A 352 -0.19 9.84 -0.95
N ALA A 353 -1.16 8.92 -0.85
CA ALA A 353 -2.57 9.13 -1.19
C ALA A 353 -3.47 9.28 0.06
N ALA A 354 -2.91 9.66 1.22
CA ALA A 354 -3.66 9.88 2.45
C ALA A 354 -4.84 10.86 2.27
N TYR A 355 -4.69 11.85 1.38
CA TYR A 355 -5.73 12.82 1.02
C TYR A 355 -6.97 12.20 0.35
N VAL A 356 -6.86 10.99 -0.21
CA VAL A 356 -7.97 10.21 -0.78
C VAL A 356 -8.43 9.12 0.19
N HIS A 357 -7.50 8.46 0.87
CA HIS A 357 -7.80 7.29 1.69
C HIS A 357 -8.44 7.63 3.02
N ASN A 358 -7.97 8.67 3.74
CA ASN A 358 -8.61 9.19 4.95
C ASN A 358 -7.94 10.50 5.40
N ALA A 359 -8.25 11.59 4.74
CA ALA A 359 -7.68 12.90 5.01
C ALA A 359 -7.93 13.38 6.44
N GLU A 360 -9.16 13.19 6.93
CA GLU A 360 -9.56 13.63 8.27
C GLU A 360 -8.73 12.96 9.36
N TYR A 361 -8.52 11.64 9.24
CA TYR A 361 -7.70 10.90 10.20
C TYR A 361 -6.26 11.40 10.27
N VAL A 362 -5.62 11.59 9.11
CA VAL A 362 -4.21 12.03 9.10
C VAL A 362 -4.05 13.48 9.57
N LEU A 363 -5.01 14.34 9.28
CA LEU A 363 -5.03 15.71 9.83
C LEU A 363 -5.21 15.70 11.35
N GLN A 364 -6.10 14.85 11.90
CA GLN A 364 -6.26 14.68 13.35
C GLN A 364 -4.96 14.23 14.02
N LEU A 365 -4.27 13.22 13.43
CA LEU A 365 -2.99 12.72 13.95
C LEU A 365 -1.91 13.81 13.97
N MET A 366 -1.80 14.57 12.88
CA MET A 366 -0.80 15.65 12.78
C MET A 366 -1.11 16.81 13.72
N TYR A 367 -2.37 17.24 13.78
CA TYR A 367 -2.80 18.31 14.71
C TYR A 367 -2.46 17.96 16.16
N ASP A 368 -2.86 16.75 16.61
CA ASP A 368 -2.63 16.33 18.00
C ASP A 368 -1.13 16.14 18.31
N SER A 369 -0.33 15.76 17.31
CA SER A 369 1.12 15.70 17.41
C SER A 369 1.74 17.10 17.59
N ILE A 370 1.25 18.09 16.83
CA ILE A 370 1.69 19.49 16.96
C ILE A 370 1.29 20.05 18.32
N GLU A 371 0.04 19.79 18.75
CA GLU A 371 -0.46 20.23 20.06
C GLU A 371 0.39 19.66 21.21
N ASP A 372 0.74 18.37 21.18
CA ASP A 372 1.58 17.74 22.21
C ASP A 372 3.00 18.33 22.24
N LEU A 373 3.56 18.70 21.09
CA LEU A 373 4.88 19.34 21.00
C LEU A 373 4.86 20.84 21.35
N SER A 374 3.70 21.52 21.35
CA SER A 374 3.58 22.98 21.33
C SER A 374 4.22 23.68 22.53
N GLU A 375 4.20 23.04 23.71
CA GLU A 375 4.78 23.61 24.94
C GLU A 375 6.27 23.97 24.78
N PHE A 376 7.01 23.22 23.97
CA PHE A 376 8.48 23.34 23.87
C PHE A 376 8.99 23.63 22.46
N SER A 377 8.14 23.45 21.46
CA SER A 377 8.56 23.56 20.04
C SER A 377 8.65 25.01 19.54
N GLY A 378 8.00 25.95 20.24
CA GLY A 378 7.80 27.30 19.74
C GLY A 378 6.78 27.41 18.59
N VAL A 379 6.10 26.30 18.23
CA VAL A 379 5.03 26.24 17.25
C VAL A 379 3.70 26.16 18.00
N SER A 380 2.74 27.05 17.66
CA SER A 380 1.40 27.10 18.25
C SER A 380 0.41 26.37 17.35
N THR A 381 -0.68 25.88 17.96
CA THR A 381 -1.87 25.43 17.23
C THR A 381 -2.84 26.57 16.90
N GLU A 382 -2.50 27.82 17.22
CA GLU A 382 -3.32 28.99 16.89
C GLU A 382 -3.40 29.13 15.34
N GLY A 383 -4.61 29.13 14.82
CA GLY A 383 -4.89 29.17 13.40
C GLY A 383 -5.08 27.77 12.79
N LEU A 384 -4.49 26.71 13.36
CA LEU A 384 -4.72 25.35 12.88
C LEU A 384 -6.13 24.88 13.22
N VAL A 385 -6.68 24.03 12.37
CA VAL A 385 -8.00 23.42 12.61
C VAL A 385 -7.87 21.90 12.69
N ARG A 386 -8.35 21.33 13.79
CA ARG A 386 -8.51 19.89 13.93
C ARG A 386 -9.86 19.47 13.35
N PRO A 387 -9.90 18.63 12.31
CA PRO A 387 -11.18 18.14 11.76
C PRO A 387 -11.91 17.19 12.71
#